data_2e08470d3fd70efddd3a3c81c25a74d7
#
_entry.id   2e08470d3fd70efddd3a3c81c25a74d7
#
_cell.length_a   1.000
_cell.length_b   1.000
_cell.length_c   1.000
_cell.angle_alpha   90.00
_cell.angle_beta   90.00
_cell.angle_gamma   90.00
#
_symmetry.space_group_name_H-M   'P 1'
#
loop_
_entity.id
_entity.type
_entity.pdbx_description
1 polymer ?
#
loop_
_entity_poly.entity_id
_entity_poly.type
_entity_poly.pdbx_seq_one_letter_code
_entity_poly.pdbx_strand_id
1 'polypeptide(L)'
;MNANILTAIVLGLAVNAVGQAAQSDSGASPAKSIGVFAYPRNSQSSDQQLKDENECYGSAQQQSGVDPQAPPPAAPSAQEQQAAQQQAAQQAGKDAPKGGAVKGSAKGAAGGAAIGAIAGDAGTGAAIGATAGAVAGRRAQKKASKAAQQQAAQQTAQAQQQQQSQATGQHQQQLDTFKRAFSACMDARGYSVK
;
A
#
# COMPACT_ATOMS: atom_id res chain seq x y z
N MET A 1 31.75 -56.33 -10.09
CA MET A 1 31.13 -57.42 -10.87
C MET A 1 29.75 -56.97 -11.27
N ASN A 2 29.59 -57.00 -12.56
CA ASN A 2 28.44 -56.94 -13.46
C ASN A 2 27.90 -55.53 -13.71
N ALA A 3 28.27 -54.86 -14.77
CA ALA A 3 28.20 -55.12 -16.23
C ALA A 3 26.79 -55.04 -16.80
N ASN A 4 26.65 -53.99 -17.67
CA ASN A 4 25.78 -53.96 -18.84
C ASN A 4 24.27 -53.82 -18.60
N ILE A 5 23.64 -52.79 -19.16
CA ILE A 5 23.12 -52.86 -20.54
C ILE A 5 22.89 -51.44 -21.09
N LEU A 6 23.65 -51.12 -22.12
CA LEU A 6 23.33 -50.12 -23.13
C LEU A 6 22.07 -50.56 -23.87
N THR A 7 21.06 -49.69 -23.93
CA THR A 7 20.11 -49.74 -25.03
C THR A 7 19.79 -48.32 -25.46
N ALA A 8 20.42 -47.93 -26.53
CA ALA A 8 20.13 -46.76 -27.31
C ALA A 8 18.75 -46.93 -27.97
N ILE A 9 17.79 -46.09 -27.61
CA ILE A 9 16.61 -45.86 -28.43
C ILE A 9 16.68 -44.41 -28.90
N VAL A 10 17.29 -44.25 -30.06
CA VAL A 10 17.14 -43.09 -30.90
C VAL A 10 15.73 -43.20 -31.53
N LEU A 11 14.77 -42.54 -30.95
CA LEU A 11 13.49 -42.32 -31.62
C LEU A 11 13.40 -40.82 -31.93
N GLY A 12 13.52 -40.54 -33.24
CA GLY A 12 13.38 -39.21 -33.79
C GLY A 12 12.04 -38.59 -33.44
N LEU A 13 12.06 -37.54 -32.61
CA LEU A 13 10.97 -36.59 -32.56
C LEU A 13 11.18 -35.57 -33.66
N ALA A 14 10.44 -35.76 -34.75
CA ALA A 14 10.20 -34.71 -35.70
C ALA A 14 9.56 -33.53 -34.91
N VAL A 15 10.36 -32.49 -34.69
CA VAL A 15 9.89 -31.20 -34.19
C VAL A 15 9.07 -30.64 -35.34
N ASN A 16 7.74 -30.85 -35.27
CA ASN A 16 6.80 -30.00 -35.96
C ASN A 16 6.93 -28.63 -35.31
N ALA A 17 7.83 -27.80 -35.81
CA ALA A 17 7.76 -26.36 -35.67
C ALA A 17 6.50 -25.90 -36.41
N VAL A 18 5.36 -26.15 -35.82
CA VAL A 18 4.18 -25.35 -36.10
C VAL A 18 4.55 -23.96 -35.60
N GLY A 19 5.00 -23.14 -36.54
CA GLY A 19 5.05 -21.70 -36.35
C GLY A 19 3.66 -21.27 -35.89
N GLN A 20 3.49 -21.16 -34.58
CA GLN A 20 2.51 -20.27 -34.03
C GLN A 20 2.97 -18.89 -34.49
N ALA A 21 2.53 -18.52 -35.69
CA ALA A 21 2.36 -17.12 -36.00
C ALA A 21 1.65 -16.57 -34.78
N ALA A 22 2.36 -15.71 -34.03
CA ALA A 22 1.72 -14.86 -33.06
C ALA A 22 0.51 -14.29 -33.82
N GLN A 23 -0.66 -14.81 -33.52
CA GLN A 23 -1.90 -14.13 -33.84
C GLN A 23 -1.79 -12.84 -33.05
N SER A 24 -1.21 -11.84 -33.71
CA SER A 24 -1.45 -10.46 -33.35
C SER A 24 -2.95 -10.43 -33.18
N ASP A 25 -3.39 -10.18 -31.96
CA ASP A 25 -4.81 -10.04 -31.60
C ASP A 25 -5.28 -8.77 -32.31
N SER A 26 -5.49 -8.93 -33.63
CA SER A 26 -5.80 -7.90 -34.62
C SER A 26 -7.24 -7.40 -34.48
N GLY A 27 -7.74 -7.39 -33.24
CA GLY A 27 -9.12 -7.07 -32.98
C GLY A 27 -9.38 -6.33 -31.67
N ALA A 28 -8.42 -6.13 -30.82
CA ALA A 28 -8.63 -5.36 -29.61
C ALA A 28 -8.58 -3.86 -29.94
N SER A 29 -9.74 -3.24 -30.07
CA SER A 29 -9.85 -1.78 -30.25
C SER A 29 -9.12 -1.06 -29.09
N PRO A 30 -8.15 -0.18 -29.40
CA PRO A 30 -7.48 0.64 -28.37
C PRO A 30 -8.46 1.46 -27.52
N ALA A 31 -9.55 1.92 -28.10
CA ALA A 31 -10.61 2.61 -27.39
C ALA A 31 -11.21 1.74 -26.28
N LYS A 32 -11.48 0.47 -26.55
CA LYS A 32 -12.00 -0.48 -25.54
C LYS A 32 -11.02 -0.73 -24.40
N SER A 33 -9.73 -0.77 -24.68
CA SER A 33 -8.71 -1.00 -23.65
C SER A 33 -8.69 0.08 -22.57
N ILE A 34 -9.12 1.28 -22.91
CA ILE A 34 -9.22 2.43 -22.00
C ILE A 34 -10.66 2.68 -21.51
N GLY A 35 -11.59 1.80 -21.86
CA GLY A 35 -12.99 1.87 -21.43
C GLY A 35 -13.80 2.98 -22.10
N VAL A 36 -13.50 3.29 -23.38
CA VAL A 36 -14.28 4.19 -24.21
C VAL A 36 -14.70 3.49 -25.51
N PHE A 37 -15.74 3.98 -26.15
CA PHE A 37 -16.24 3.44 -27.40
C PHE A 37 -16.29 4.54 -28.46
N ALA A 38 -15.68 4.27 -29.61
CA ALA A 38 -15.70 5.17 -30.76
C ALA A 38 -16.76 4.72 -31.77
N TYR A 39 -17.62 5.63 -32.19
CA TYR A 39 -18.68 5.41 -33.15
C TYR A 39 -18.44 6.27 -34.40
N PRO A 40 -18.38 5.67 -35.61
CA PRO A 40 -18.20 6.44 -36.84
C PRO A 40 -19.42 7.30 -37.16
N ARG A 41 -19.20 8.56 -37.55
CA ARG A 41 -20.26 9.48 -37.99
C ARG A 41 -20.39 9.55 -39.51
N ASN A 42 -19.34 9.17 -40.25
CA ASN A 42 -19.20 9.38 -41.69
C ASN A 42 -19.02 8.04 -42.44
N SER A 43 -19.63 6.95 -41.97
CA SER A 43 -19.55 5.63 -42.61
C SER A 43 -18.12 5.09 -42.78
N GLN A 44 -17.20 5.43 -41.87
CA GLN A 44 -15.83 4.88 -41.86
C GLN A 44 -15.90 3.36 -41.69
N SER A 45 -15.02 2.64 -42.38
CA SER A 45 -14.89 1.20 -42.24
C SER A 45 -14.25 0.81 -40.89
N SER A 46 -14.45 -0.44 -40.47
CA SER A 46 -13.82 -0.98 -39.24
C SER A 46 -12.29 -0.90 -39.32
N ASP A 47 -11.69 -1.16 -40.46
CA ASP A 47 -10.24 -1.10 -40.65
C ASP A 47 -9.73 0.34 -40.53
N GLN A 48 -10.47 1.30 -41.10
CA GLN A 48 -10.15 2.71 -40.94
C GLN A 48 -10.29 3.15 -39.48
N GLN A 49 -11.35 2.69 -38.80
CA GLN A 49 -11.54 2.99 -37.38
C GLN A 49 -10.38 2.47 -36.52
N LEU A 50 -9.95 1.23 -36.71
CA LEU A 50 -8.81 0.66 -35.97
C LEU A 50 -7.51 1.44 -36.21
N LYS A 51 -7.27 1.86 -37.46
CA LYS A 51 -6.10 2.70 -37.79
C LYS A 51 -6.17 4.04 -37.07
N ASP A 52 -7.30 4.70 -37.14
CA ASP A 52 -7.52 6.00 -36.51
C ASP A 52 -7.43 5.92 -34.98
N GLU A 53 -7.97 4.86 -34.38
CA GLU A 53 -7.85 4.57 -32.94
C GLU A 53 -6.39 4.39 -32.52
N ASN A 54 -5.58 3.63 -33.27
CA ASN A 54 -4.16 3.42 -32.96
C ASN A 54 -3.36 4.73 -33.07
N GLU A 55 -3.59 5.53 -34.10
CA GLU A 55 -2.93 6.81 -34.27
C GLU A 55 -3.32 7.80 -33.17
N CYS A 56 -4.61 7.87 -32.81
CA CYS A 56 -5.10 8.72 -31.73
C CYS A 56 -4.62 8.25 -30.36
N TYR A 57 -4.50 6.94 -30.16
CA TYR A 57 -3.94 6.38 -28.94
C TYR A 57 -2.47 6.80 -28.74
N GLY A 58 -1.64 6.64 -29.77
CA GLY A 58 -0.24 7.09 -29.73
C GLY A 58 -0.10 8.60 -29.52
N SER A 59 -0.95 9.40 -30.19
CA SER A 59 -0.99 10.85 -30.00
C SER A 59 -1.40 11.23 -28.57
N ALA A 60 -2.39 10.56 -27.99
CA ALA A 60 -2.83 10.79 -26.62
C ALA A 60 -1.75 10.43 -25.60
N GLN A 61 -0.99 9.34 -25.83
CA GLN A 61 0.17 8.99 -25.00
C GLN A 61 1.23 10.09 -25.02
N GLN A 62 1.57 10.58 -26.20
CA GLN A 62 2.57 11.65 -26.35
C GLN A 62 2.13 12.95 -25.67
N GLN A 63 0.85 13.32 -25.80
CA GLN A 63 0.33 14.56 -25.24
C GLN A 63 0.14 14.49 -23.71
N SER A 64 -0.31 13.37 -23.20
CA SER A 64 -0.58 13.19 -21.76
C SER A 64 0.64 12.71 -20.97
N GLY A 65 1.61 12.07 -21.63
CA GLY A 65 2.71 11.36 -20.97
C GLY A 65 2.25 10.14 -20.19
N VAL A 66 1.02 9.66 -20.39
CA VAL A 66 0.41 8.57 -19.62
C VAL A 66 0.33 7.31 -20.48
N ASP A 67 0.77 6.20 -19.92
CA ASP A 67 0.48 4.87 -20.45
C ASP A 67 -0.75 4.30 -19.73
N PRO A 68 -1.92 4.25 -20.40
CA PRO A 68 -3.14 3.75 -19.77
C PRO A 68 -3.13 2.23 -19.49
N GLN A 69 -2.17 1.50 -20.07
CA GLN A 69 -1.98 0.08 -19.80
C GLN A 69 -1.01 -0.18 -18.64
N ALA A 70 -0.35 0.89 -18.15
CA ALA A 70 0.49 0.76 -16.98
C ALA A 70 -0.35 0.35 -15.76
N PRO A 71 0.12 -0.63 -14.97
CA PRO A 71 -0.61 -1.01 -13.76
C PRO A 71 -0.71 0.18 -12.81
N PRO A 72 -1.82 0.30 -12.07
CA PRO A 72 -1.94 1.31 -11.02
C PRO A 72 -0.76 1.21 -10.05
N PRO A 73 -0.38 2.32 -9.40
CA PRO A 73 0.66 2.28 -8.37
C PRO A 73 0.36 1.17 -7.37
N ALA A 74 1.32 0.26 -7.19
CA ALA A 74 1.14 -0.88 -6.30
C ALA A 74 0.86 -0.39 -4.88
N ALA A 75 -0.23 -0.86 -4.29
CA ALA A 75 -0.46 -0.65 -2.87
C ALA A 75 0.63 -1.37 -2.07
N PRO A 76 1.13 -0.78 -0.97
CA PRO A 76 2.07 -1.46 -0.09
C PRO A 76 1.53 -2.83 0.32
N SER A 77 2.35 -3.85 0.27
CA SER A 77 1.97 -5.20 0.69
C SER A 77 1.52 -5.23 2.16
N ALA A 78 0.71 -6.22 2.52
CA ALA A 78 0.28 -6.38 3.92
C ALA A 78 1.47 -6.49 4.88
N GLN A 79 2.58 -7.08 4.44
CA GLN A 79 3.81 -7.19 5.22
C GLN A 79 4.48 -5.83 5.45
N GLU A 80 4.58 -5.00 4.41
CA GLU A 80 5.13 -3.65 4.52
C GLU A 80 4.26 -2.76 5.41
N GLN A 81 2.95 -2.86 5.29
CA GLN A 81 2.01 -2.15 6.16
C GLN A 81 2.17 -2.55 7.63
N GLN A 82 2.25 -3.86 7.91
CA GLN A 82 2.49 -4.37 9.26
C GLN A 82 3.85 -3.95 9.80
N ALA A 83 4.90 -4.01 9.00
CA ALA A 83 6.24 -3.58 9.39
C ALA A 83 6.28 -2.09 9.77
N ALA A 84 5.65 -1.23 8.96
CA ALA A 84 5.55 0.20 9.23
C ALA A 84 4.78 0.49 10.54
N GLN A 85 3.67 -0.20 10.77
CA GLN A 85 2.89 -0.09 12.00
C GLN A 85 3.70 -0.55 13.23
N GLN A 86 4.42 -1.66 13.12
CA GLN A 86 5.28 -2.17 14.20
C GLN A 86 6.42 -1.20 14.52
N GLN A 87 7.08 -0.64 13.51
CA GLN A 87 8.14 0.35 13.69
C GLN A 87 7.61 1.61 14.39
N ALA A 88 6.49 2.15 13.93
CA ALA A 88 5.86 3.31 14.54
C ALA A 88 5.46 3.04 16.00
N ALA A 89 4.90 1.86 16.29
CA ALA A 89 4.55 1.44 17.64
C ALA A 89 5.80 1.29 18.55
N GLN A 90 6.89 0.71 18.03
CA GLN A 90 8.14 0.58 18.80
C GLN A 90 8.74 1.95 19.13
N GLN A 91 8.76 2.89 18.18
CA GLN A 91 9.25 4.24 18.43
C GLN A 91 8.38 4.96 19.47
N ALA A 92 7.05 4.94 19.31
CA ALA A 92 6.13 5.52 20.28
C ALA A 92 6.30 4.92 21.70
N GLY A 93 6.61 3.62 21.77
CA GLY A 93 6.91 2.96 23.05
C GLY A 93 8.22 3.45 23.69
N LYS A 94 9.24 3.77 22.89
CA LYS A 94 10.53 4.32 23.37
C LYS A 94 10.40 5.78 23.81
N ASP A 95 9.56 6.55 23.12
CA ASP A 95 9.32 7.98 23.38
C ASP A 95 8.30 8.21 24.50
N ALA A 96 7.61 7.15 24.93
CA ALA A 96 6.68 7.23 26.04
C ALA A 96 7.36 7.72 27.33
N PRO A 97 6.66 8.49 28.18
CA PRO A 97 7.24 9.07 29.39
C PRO A 97 7.93 8.03 30.26
N LYS A 98 9.23 8.26 30.52
CA LYS A 98 10.07 7.41 31.40
C LYS A 98 10.00 7.93 32.82
N GLY A 99 10.37 7.09 33.80
CA GLY A 99 10.46 7.50 35.21
C GLY A 99 9.15 7.35 36.01
N GLY A 100 8.17 6.59 35.52
CA GLY A 100 6.93 6.33 36.25
C GLY A 100 7.13 5.75 37.64
N ALA A 101 8.15 4.87 37.80
CA ALA A 101 8.51 4.31 39.11
C ALA A 101 9.01 5.39 40.05
N VAL A 102 9.93 6.29 39.59
CA VAL A 102 10.50 7.38 40.40
C VAL A 102 9.44 8.40 40.81
N LYS A 103 8.60 8.83 39.82
CA LYS A 103 7.45 9.73 40.13
C LYS A 103 6.43 9.08 41.05
N GLY A 104 6.16 7.79 40.88
CA GLY A 104 5.24 7.03 41.69
C GLY A 104 5.79 6.84 43.14
N SER A 105 7.08 6.48 43.29
CA SER A 105 7.69 6.33 44.60
C SER A 105 7.75 7.64 45.39
N ALA A 106 8.08 8.76 44.73
CA ALA A 106 8.10 10.06 45.37
C ALA A 106 6.69 10.47 45.87
N LYS A 107 5.64 10.29 45.06
CA LYS A 107 4.28 10.56 45.48
C LYS A 107 3.80 9.60 46.58
N GLY A 108 4.15 8.33 46.48
CA GLY A 108 3.81 7.32 47.46
C GLY A 108 4.51 7.52 48.79
N ALA A 109 5.81 7.90 48.78
CA ALA A 109 6.57 8.23 49.98
C ALA A 109 5.96 9.43 50.70
N ALA A 110 5.63 10.50 50.00
CA ALA A 110 5.01 11.68 50.58
C ALA A 110 3.67 11.37 51.26
N GLY A 111 2.79 10.62 50.54
CA GLY A 111 1.51 10.19 51.10
C GLY A 111 1.63 9.21 52.26
N GLY A 112 2.57 8.25 52.16
CA GLY A 112 2.84 7.27 53.21
C GLY A 112 3.44 7.90 54.45
N ALA A 113 4.35 8.88 54.29
CA ALA A 113 4.93 9.64 55.40
C ALA A 113 3.86 10.42 56.19
N ALA A 114 2.92 11.06 55.50
CA ALA A 114 1.82 11.79 56.13
C ALA A 114 0.92 10.87 56.96
N ILE A 115 0.56 9.69 56.45
CA ILE A 115 -0.23 8.70 57.17
C ILE A 115 0.58 8.08 58.33
N GLY A 116 1.85 7.73 58.09
CA GLY A 116 2.75 7.16 59.10
C GLY A 116 3.02 8.12 60.25
N ALA A 117 3.11 9.42 60.02
CA ALA A 117 3.27 10.46 61.02
C ALA A 117 2.08 10.48 62.01
N ILE A 118 0.84 10.24 61.53
CA ILE A 118 -0.36 10.12 62.36
C ILE A 118 -0.30 8.89 63.23
N ALA A 119 0.28 7.77 62.71
CA ALA A 119 0.42 6.49 63.40
C ALA A 119 1.69 6.41 64.29
N GLY A 120 2.51 7.46 64.35
CA GLY A 120 3.74 7.55 65.16
C GLY A 120 5.02 7.06 64.48
N ASP A 121 4.98 6.64 63.20
CA ASP A 121 6.16 6.20 62.47
C ASP A 121 6.12 6.65 60.98
N ALA A 122 6.54 7.90 60.74
CA ALA A 122 6.58 8.49 59.42
C ALA A 122 7.62 7.78 58.50
N GLY A 123 8.66 7.19 59.04
CA GLY A 123 9.72 6.54 58.27
C GLY A 123 9.19 5.23 57.65
N THR A 124 8.56 4.38 58.42
CA THR A 124 7.95 3.14 57.93
C THR A 124 6.81 3.41 56.95
N GLY A 125 5.98 4.42 57.25
CA GLY A 125 4.93 4.86 56.35
C GLY A 125 5.45 5.34 55.00
N ALA A 126 6.53 6.12 54.99
CA ALA A 126 7.20 6.58 53.76
C ALA A 126 7.79 5.41 52.94
N ALA A 127 8.45 4.44 53.59
CA ALA A 127 9.01 3.29 52.91
C ALA A 127 7.96 2.41 52.25
N ILE A 128 6.86 2.10 52.95
CA ILE A 128 5.74 1.35 52.38
C ILE A 128 5.08 2.12 51.24
N GLY A 129 4.83 3.41 51.44
CA GLY A 129 4.26 4.28 50.43
C GLY A 129 5.12 4.39 49.16
N ALA A 130 6.47 4.48 49.33
CA ALA A 130 7.40 4.52 48.21
C ALA A 130 7.36 3.25 47.39
N THR A 131 7.34 2.08 47.97
CA THR A 131 7.28 0.79 47.26
C THR A 131 5.95 0.60 46.54
N ALA A 132 4.86 0.88 47.19
CA ALA A 132 3.51 0.84 46.56
C ALA A 132 3.39 1.85 45.42
N GLY A 133 3.88 3.07 45.62
CA GLY A 133 3.90 4.11 44.60
C GLY A 133 4.79 3.78 43.41
N ALA A 134 5.96 3.15 43.63
CA ALA A 134 6.81 2.68 42.55
C ALA A 134 6.13 1.63 41.66
N VAL A 135 5.44 0.65 42.28
CA VAL A 135 4.68 -0.38 41.54
C VAL A 135 3.54 0.26 40.75
N ALA A 136 2.76 1.14 41.38
CA ALA A 136 1.68 1.86 40.69
C ALA A 136 2.20 2.73 39.55
N GLY A 137 3.30 3.45 39.74
CA GLY A 137 3.95 4.26 38.72
C GLY A 137 4.46 3.44 37.53
N ARG A 138 5.05 2.26 37.78
CA ARG A 138 5.45 1.32 36.70
C ARG A 138 4.27 0.80 35.92
N ARG A 139 3.15 0.46 36.59
CA ARG A 139 1.92 0.02 35.93
C ARG A 139 1.32 1.12 35.08
N ALA A 140 1.26 2.34 35.58
CA ALA A 140 0.80 3.53 34.85
C ALA A 140 1.68 3.80 33.60
N GLN A 141 3.01 3.70 33.75
CA GLN A 141 3.95 3.86 32.65
C GLN A 141 3.74 2.78 31.56
N LYS A 142 3.61 1.51 31.95
CA LYS A 142 3.34 0.42 31.00
C LYS A 142 2.01 0.64 30.27
N LYS A 143 1.00 1.13 30.96
CA LYS A 143 -0.31 1.43 30.37
C LYS A 143 -0.24 2.58 29.38
N ALA A 144 0.48 3.65 29.74
CA ALA A 144 0.71 4.82 28.87
C ALA A 144 1.53 4.42 27.62
N SER A 145 2.58 3.61 27.79
CA SER A 145 3.41 3.11 26.68
C SER A 145 2.57 2.26 25.71
N LYS A 146 1.74 1.34 26.20
CA LYS A 146 0.84 0.56 25.36
C LYS A 146 -0.18 1.41 24.62
N ALA A 147 -0.76 2.41 25.29
CA ALA A 147 -1.70 3.33 24.66
C ALA A 147 -1.02 4.15 23.54
N ALA A 148 0.20 4.65 23.78
CA ALA A 148 0.99 5.36 22.77
C ALA A 148 1.32 4.46 21.55
N GLN A 149 1.67 3.20 21.77
CA GLN A 149 1.92 2.22 20.71
C GLN A 149 0.67 1.97 19.86
N GLN A 150 -0.48 1.78 20.50
CA GLN A 150 -1.75 1.56 19.80
C GLN A 150 -2.15 2.79 18.97
N GLN A 151 -2.01 3.99 19.54
CA GLN A 151 -2.32 5.24 18.85
C GLN A 151 -1.40 5.45 17.64
N ALA A 152 -0.08 5.20 17.78
CA ALA A 152 0.86 5.31 16.68
C ALA A 152 0.56 4.32 15.56
N ALA A 153 0.20 3.08 15.87
CA ALA A 153 -0.20 2.08 14.88
C ALA A 153 -1.45 2.52 14.11
N GLN A 154 -2.46 3.07 14.81
CA GLN A 154 -3.68 3.58 14.17
C GLN A 154 -3.40 4.78 13.25
N GLN A 155 -2.59 5.72 13.68
CA GLN A 155 -2.20 6.88 12.87
C GLN A 155 -1.46 6.45 11.60
N THR A 156 -0.54 5.48 11.73
CA THR A 156 0.19 4.94 10.57
C THR A 156 -0.75 4.26 9.58
N ALA A 157 -1.72 3.48 10.07
CA ALA A 157 -2.72 2.84 9.20
C ALA A 157 -3.58 3.88 8.45
N GLN A 158 -4.01 4.93 9.13
CA GLN A 158 -4.77 6.02 8.49
C GLN A 158 -3.94 6.77 7.45
N ALA A 159 -2.68 7.08 7.76
CA ALA A 159 -1.78 7.76 6.82
C ALA A 159 -1.54 6.91 5.56
N GLN A 160 -1.37 5.60 5.70
CA GLN A 160 -1.23 4.68 4.57
C GLN A 160 -2.49 4.65 3.68
N GLN A 161 -3.69 4.61 4.27
CA GLN A 161 -4.94 4.67 3.51
C GLN A 161 -5.08 5.99 2.74
N GLN A 162 -4.70 7.12 3.35
CA GLN A 162 -4.72 8.42 2.68
C GLN A 162 -3.75 8.47 1.50
N GLN A 163 -2.52 7.96 1.67
CA GLN A 163 -1.54 7.90 0.57
C GLN A 163 -2.05 7.04 -0.59
N GLN A 164 -2.64 5.89 -0.30
CA GLN A 164 -3.19 5.01 -1.31
C GLN A 164 -4.36 5.65 -2.08
N SER A 165 -5.28 6.31 -1.37
CA SER A 165 -6.40 7.00 -2.01
C SER A 165 -5.94 8.17 -2.88
N GLN A 166 -4.91 8.93 -2.45
CA GLN A 166 -4.31 9.99 -3.24
C GLN A 166 -3.62 9.44 -4.51
N ALA A 167 -2.83 8.36 -4.37
CA ALA A 167 -2.17 7.72 -5.53
C ALA A 167 -3.19 7.20 -6.55
N THR A 168 -4.26 6.57 -6.08
CA THR A 168 -5.35 6.10 -6.95
C THR A 168 -6.07 7.26 -7.62
N GLY A 169 -6.35 8.34 -6.88
CA GLY A 169 -6.97 9.54 -7.44
C GLY A 169 -6.11 10.22 -8.50
N GLN A 170 -4.80 10.32 -8.28
CA GLN A 170 -3.86 10.86 -9.26
C GLN A 170 -3.82 10.00 -10.53
N HIS A 171 -3.77 8.68 -10.38
CA HIS A 171 -3.79 7.76 -11.51
C HIS A 171 -5.08 7.91 -12.34
N GLN A 172 -6.23 8.02 -11.69
CA GLN A 172 -7.51 8.26 -12.38
C GLN A 172 -7.51 9.60 -13.14
N GLN A 173 -7.00 10.68 -12.54
CA GLN A 173 -6.89 11.98 -13.21
C GLN A 173 -5.98 11.92 -14.45
N GLN A 174 -4.89 11.15 -14.38
CA GLN A 174 -4.01 10.91 -15.53
C GLN A 174 -4.74 10.17 -16.64
N LEU A 175 -5.47 9.10 -16.31
CA LEU A 175 -6.30 8.36 -17.27
C LEU A 175 -7.39 9.24 -17.90
N ASP A 176 -8.02 10.11 -17.13
CA ASP A 176 -9.03 11.04 -17.65
C ASP A 176 -8.41 12.08 -18.60
N THR A 177 -7.19 12.50 -18.32
CA THR A 177 -6.44 13.39 -19.23
C THR A 177 -6.12 12.70 -20.55
N PHE A 178 -5.66 11.44 -20.48
CA PHE A 178 -5.45 10.60 -21.64
C PHE A 178 -6.74 10.42 -22.47
N LYS A 179 -7.83 10.04 -21.82
CA LYS A 179 -9.14 9.84 -22.48
C LYS A 179 -9.63 11.10 -23.18
N ARG A 180 -9.43 12.26 -22.57
CA ARG A 180 -9.77 13.56 -23.22
C ARG A 180 -8.94 13.82 -24.46
N ALA A 181 -7.63 13.57 -24.42
CA ALA A 181 -6.75 13.74 -25.58
C ALA A 181 -7.13 12.76 -26.70
N PHE A 182 -7.39 11.50 -26.34
CA PHE A 182 -7.86 10.47 -27.27
C PHE A 182 -9.20 10.87 -27.93
N SER A 183 -10.17 11.26 -27.12
CA SER A 183 -11.50 11.66 -27.59
C SER A 183 -11.43 12.85 -28.53
N ALA A 184 -10.63 13.87 -28.20
CA ALA A 184 -10.45 15.04 -29.06
C ALA A 184 -9.85 14.68 -30.43
N CYS A 185 -8.88 13.76 -30.47
CA CYS A 185 -8.30 13.25 -31.71
C CYS A 185 -9.34 12.49 -32.54
N MET A 186 -10.12 11.60 -31.92
CA MET A 186 -11.14 10.83 -32.60
C MET A 186 -12.29 11.70 -33.10
N ASP A 187 -12.72 12.69 -32.32
CA ASP A 187 -13.75 13.67 -32.76
C ASP A 187 -13.30 14.45 -33.99
N ALA A 188 -12.03 14.87 -34.05
CA ALA A 188 -11.47 15.55 -35.21
C ALA A 188 -11.48 14.67 -36.49
N ARG A 189 -11.49 13.33 -36.32
CA ARG A 189 -11.55 12.36 -37.42
C ARG A 189 -12.99 11.93 -37.77
N GLY A 190 -13.99 12.50 -37.11
CA GLY A 190 -15.40 12.23 -37.39
C GLY A 190 -15.96 11.02 -36.65
N TYR A 191 -15.44 10.70 -35.49
CA TYR A 191 -16.02 9.69 -34.57
C TYR A 191 -16.71 10.39 -33.40
N SER A 192 -17.63 9.69 -32.78
CA SER A 192 -18.22 10.07 -31.50
C SER A 192 -17.68 9.13 -30.43
N VAL A 193 -17.04 9.66 -29.41
CA VAL A 193 -16.48 8.87 -28.32
C VAL A 193 -17.37 8.97 -27.07
N LYS A 194 -17.67 7.83 -26.47
CA LYS A 194 -18.49 7.72 -25.25
C LYS A 194 -17.84 6.78 -24.25
#